data_ed34396126d0a6abf33984e549d30f3d
#
_entry.id   ed34396126d0a6abf33984e549d30f3d
#
_cell.length_a   1.000
_cell.length_b   1.000
_cell.length_c   1.000
_cell.angle_alpha   90.00
_cell.angle_beta   90.00
_cell.angle_gamma   90.00
#
_symmetry.space_group_name_H-M   'P 1'
#
loop_
_entity.id
_entity.type
_entity.pdbx_description
1 polymer ?
#
loop_
_entity_poly.entity_id
_entity_poly.type
_entity_poly.pdbx_seq_one_letter_code
_entity_poly.pdbx_strand_id
1 'polypeptide(L)'
;IEEASSAIEAIRGDSADAANDPQHVGVVARSAFTTIEAHAERGGRMLGRSTGFARLDAKTAGMHDGETFIIAGRSGHGKSAAALDIAVNMASPQPLTDEWGRPTGEFLPGVGVGIFSLEMPREQVVIRMFCSAARVDLGKMRAGCLQSEDWAALTDAAGRLSSLAIWIDDTAGLT
;
A
#
# COMPACT_ATOMS: atom_id res chain seq x y z
N ILE A 1 28.55 4.64 31.38
CA ILE A 1 28.53 3.62 30.31
C ILE A 1 27.89 2.34 30.83
N GLU A 2 28.21 1.87 32.08
CA GLU A 2 27.63 0.67 32.69
C GLU A 2 26.10 0.81 32.93
N GLU A 3 25.63 1.96 33.40
CA GLU A 3 24.19 2.19 33.60
C GLU A 3 23.39 2.17 32.29
N ALA A 4 23.94 2.66 31.17
CA ALA A 4 23.32 2.60 29.88
C ALA A 4 23.28 1.17 29.32
N SER A 5 24.35 0.37 29.56
CA SER A 5 24.38 -1.05 29.21
C SER A 5 23.36 -1.86 30.03
N SER A 6 23.23 -1.59 31.32
CA SER A 6 22.24 -2.24 32.17
C SER A 6 20.79 -1.89 31.81
N ALA A 7 20.53 -0.65 31.41
CA ALA A 7 19.21 -0.24 30.91
C ALA A 7 18.85 -0.91 29.58
N ILE A 8 19.83 -1.09 28.70
CA ILE A 8 19.66 -1.81 27.43
C ILE A 8 19.41 -3.31 27.68
N GLU A 9 20.12 -3.91 28.63
CA GLU A 9 19.88 -5.33 29.04
C GLU A 9 18.52 -5.52 29.72
N ALA A 10 18.03 -4.55 30.47
CA ALA A 10 16.68 -4.61 31.06
C ALA A 10 15.56 -4.52 30.01
N ILE A 11 15.80 -3.84 28.88
CA ILE A 11 14.89 -3.81 27.72
C ILE A 11 14.97 -5.11 26.92
N ARG A 12 16.10 -5.82 26.96
CA ARG A 12 16.34 -7.12 26.35
C ARG A 12 15.56 -8.29 26.96
N GLY A 13 15.05 -8.13 28.17
CA GLY A 13 14.34 -9.18 28.86
C GLY A 13 13.04 -9.57 28.15
N ASP A 14 13.03 -10.76 27.57
CA ASP A 14 11.90 -11.53 27.05
C ASP A 14 11.53 -11.47 25.55
N SER A 15 12.28 -10.86 24.67
CA SER A 15 12.00 -11.06 23.22
C SER A 15 13.07 -11.95 22.58
N ALA A 16 12.68 -13.17 22.26
CA ALA A 16 13.49 -14.19 21.58
C ALA A 16 13.76 -13.89 20.08
N ASP A 17 13.60 -12.65 19.64
CA ASP A 17 13.82 -12.21 18.26
C ASP A 17 15.12 -11.40 18.17
N ALA A 18 16.20 -12.07 17.80
CA ALA A 18 17.51 -11.46 17.52
C ALA A 18 17.45 -10.35 16.45
N ALA A 19 16.35 -10.23 15.71
CA ALA A 19 16.11 -9.19 14.72
C ALA A 19 15.74 -7.82 15.33
N ASN A 20 15.34 -7.78 16.60
CA ASN A 20 14.84 -6.55 17.28
C ASN A 20 15.85 -6.00 18.31
N ASP A 21 17.08 -6.49 18.32
CA ASP A 21 18.09 -6.08 19.28
C ASP A 21 18.62 -4.66 18.94
N PRO A 22 18.71 -3.73 19.93
CA PRO A 22 19.28 -2.41 19.71
C PRO A 22 20.71 -2.49 19.16
N GLN A 23 20.95 -1.92 18.01
CA GLN A 23 22.28 -1.90 17.39
C GLN A 23 22.92 -0.52 17.52
N HIS A 24 24.24 -0.51 17.77
CA HIS A 24 24.98 0.74 17.79
C HIS A 24 24.98 1.40 16.41
N VAL A 25 24.73 2.72 16.36
CA VAL A 25 24.64 3.50 15.11
C VAL A 25 25.79 3.27 14.15
N GLY A 26 27.01 3.08 14.64
CA GLY A 26 28.18 2.81 13.82
C GLY A 26 28.12 1.49 13.03
N VAL A 27 27.38 0.50 13.53
CA VAL A 27 27.15 -0.77 12.81
C VAL A 27 26.13 -0.53 11.69
N VAL A 28 25.05 0.18 11.98
CA VAL A 28 23.96 0.44 11.04
C VAL A 28 24.36 1.48 9.98
N ALA A 29 25.26 2.39 10.31
CA ALA A 29 25.72 3.45 9.39
C ALA A 29 26.25 2.90 8.05
N ARG A 30 26.97 1.78 8.06
CA ARG A 30 27.50 1.18 6.82
C ARG A 30 26.38 0.72 5.89
N SER A 31 25.38 0.02 6.42
CA SER A 31 24.23 -0.42 5.62
C SER A 31 23.39 0.76 5.15
N ALA A 32 23.26 1.82 5.96
CA ALA A 32 22.59 3.04 5.55
C ALA A 32 23.32 3.75 4.40
N PHE A 33 24.64 3.81 4.40
CA PHE A 33 25.41 4.36 3.27
C PHE A 33 25.22 3.55 1.99
N THR A 34 25.26 2.22 2.07
CA THR A 34 24.98 1.36 0.90
C THR A 34 23.58 1.62 0.33
N THR A 35 22.60 1.84 1.20
CA THR A 35 21.25 2.20 0.78
C THR A 35 21.22 3.57 0.08
N ILE A 36 21.91 4.57 0.63
CA ILE A 36 22.03 5.91 0.02
C ILE A 36 22.70 5.84 -1.35
N GLU A 37 23.78 5.08 -1.48
CA GLU A 37 24.49 4.87 -2.76
C GLU A 37 23.56 4.22 -3.79
N ALA A 38 22.86 3.16 -3.43
CA ALA A 38 21.89 2.51 -4.30
C ALA A 38 20.74 3.45 -4.72
N HIS A 39 20.34 4.39 -3.84
CA HIS A 39 19.37 5.43 -4.17
C HIS A 39 19.95 6.45 -5.17
N ALA A 40 21.20 6.88 -4.98
CA ALA A 40 21.87 7.84 -5.86
C ALA A 40 22.08 7.25 -7.28
N GLU A 41 22.45 6.00 -7.38
CA GLU A 41 22.64 5.30 -8.67
C GLU A 41 21.35 5.19 -9.48
N ARG A 42 20.19 5.18 -8.83
CA ARG A 42 18.89 5.09 -9.51
C ARG A 42 18.43 6.39 -10.17
N GLY A 43 19.14 7.51 -9.96
CA GLY A 43 18.99 8.73 -10.76
C GLY A 43 17.57 9.36 -10.70
N GLY A 44 16.90 9.32 -9.53
CA GLY A 44 15.57 9.92 -9.38
C GLY A 44 14.41 9.01 -9.79
N ARG A 45 14.66 7.75 -10.13
CA ARG A 45 13.59 6.74 -10.29
C ARG A 45 12.84 6.56 -8.99
N MET A 46 11.53 6.35 -9.07
CA MET A 46 10.71 6.04 -7.91
C MET A 46 11.26 4.82 -7.18
N LEU A 47 11.54 4.98 -5.88
CA LEU A 47 12.17 3.95 -5.06
C LEU A 47 11.15 2.99 -4.46
N GLY A 48 10.00 3.53 -4.07
CA GLY A 48 8.90 2.80 -3.49
C GLY A 48 7.93 2.25 -4.53
N ARG A 49 6.91 1.57 -4.05
CA ARG A 49 5.76 1.13 -4.85
C ARG A 49 4.87 2.31 -5.19
N SER A 50 4.42 2.40 -6.43
CA SER A 50 3.48 3.43 -6.84
C SER A 50 2.15 3.27 -6.12
N THR A 51 1.62 4.38 -5.63
CA THR A 51 0.25 4.47 -5.11
C THR A 51 -0.79 4.50 -6.23
N GLY A 52 -0.36 4.69 -7.48
CA GLY A 52 -1.21 4.97 -8.64
C GLY A 52 -1.62 6.43 -8.77
N PHE A 53 -1.23 7.29 -7.82
CA PHE A 53 -1.47 8.72 -7.83
C PHE A 53 -0.17 9.48 -8.14
N ALA A 54 0.08 9.80 -9.40
CA ALA A 54 1.34 10.37 -9.86
C ALA A 54 1.82 11.60 -9.07
N ARG A 55 0.88 12.48 -8.63
CA ARG A 55 1.23 13.66 -7.83
C ARG A 55 1.62 13.31 -6.38
N LEU A 56 1.08 12.22 -5.84
CA LEU A 56 1.46 11.70 -4.53
C LEU A 56 2.82 11.04 -4.65
N ASP A 57 2.98 10.15 -5.61
CA ASP A 57 4.22 9.43 -5.87
C ASP A 57 5.41 10.38 -6.13
N ALA A 58 5.19 11.48 -6.86
CA ALA A 58 6.22 12.50 -7.08
C ALA A 58 6.67 13.21 -5.79
N LYS A 59 5.85 13.20 -4.72
CA LYS A 59 6.18 13.82 -3.41
C LYS A 59 6.77 12.84 -2.40
N THR A 60 6.35 11.58 -2.47
CA THR A 60 6.73 10.54 -1.49
C THR A 60 7.78 9.58 -2.04
N ALA A 61 8.08 9.64 -3.33
CA ALA A 61 8.85 8.65 -4.07
C ALA A 61 8.22 7.23 -4.01
N GLY A 62 6.89 7.16 -3.86
CA GLY A 62 6.13 5.93 -3.66
C GLY A 62 6.01 5.52 -2.19
N MET A 63 5.51 4.31 -1.94
CA MET A 63 5.43 3.70 -0.61
C MET A 63 6.59 2.74 -0.40
N HIS A 64 7.30 2.88 0.72
CA HIS A 64 8.48 2.08 1.06
C HIS A 64 8.16 1.06 2.17
N ASP A 65 8.94 -0.01 2.19
CA ASP A 65 8.81 -1.03 3.23
C ASP A 65 9.11 -0.45 4.62
N GLY A 66 8.32 -0.85 5.61
CA GLY A 66 8.45 -0.38 6.99
C GLY A 66 7.85 1.00 7.27
N GLU A 67 7.31 1.70 6.27
CA GLU A 67 6.69 3.02 6.47
C GLU A 67 5.20 2.92 6.80
N THR A 68 4.72 3.88 7.56
CA THR A 68 3.30 4.06 7.87
C THR A 68 2.76 5.31 7.19
N PHE A 69 1.73 5.16 6.37
CA PHE A 69 1.03 6.26 5.70
C PHE A 69 -0.34 6.49 6.34
N ILE A 70 -0.61 7.71 6.78
CA ILE A 70 -1.87 8.10 7.38
C ILE A 70 -2.65 8.99 6.43
N ILE A 71 -3.85 8.52 6.00
CA ILE A 71 -4.77 9.29 5.18
C ILE A 71 -5.84 9.92 6.08
N ALA A 72 -5.78 11.24 6.25
CA ALA A 72 -6.69 11.99 7.09
C ALA A 72 -7.58 12.93 6.26
N GLY A 73 -8.78 13.20 6.77
CA GLY A 73 -9.73 14.11 6.14
C GLY A 73 -11.11 14.03 6.81
N ARG A 74 -12.00 14.96 6.49
CA ARG A 74 -13.38 14.96 7.01
C ARG A 74 -14.15 13.73 6.50
N SER A 75 -15.22 13.36 7.21
CA SER A 75 -16.13 12.31 6.75
C SER A 75 -16.69 12.65 5.35
N GLY A 76 -16.87 11.64 4.50
CA GLY A 76 -17.36 11.81 3.14
C GLY A 76 -16.34 12.32 2.10
N HIS A 77 -15.10 12.66 2.49
CA HIS A 77 -14.06 13.19 1.56
C HIS A 77 -13.23 12.12 0.86
N GLY A 78 -13.70 10.89 0.81
CA GLY A 78 -13.08 9.84 -0.01
C GLY A 78 -11.85 9.15 0.57
N LYS A 79 -11.56 9.27 1.89
CA LYS A 79 -10.41 8.61 2.52
C LYS A 79 -10.34 7.12 2.23
N SER A 80 -11.43 6.41 2.52
CA SER A 80 -11.52 4.96 2.27
C SER A 80 -11.45 4.62 0.79
N ALA A 81 -12.02 5.45 -0.09
CA ALA A 81 -11.91 5.25 -1.55
C ALA A 81 -10.45 5.35 -2.00
N ALA A 82 -9.74 6.41 -1.57
CA ALA A 82 -8.32 6.58 -1.88
C ALA A 82 -7.46 5.43 -1.36
N ALA A 83 -7.72 4.95 -0.12
CA ALA A 83 -7.00 3.81 0.44
C ALA A 83 -7.25 2.52 -0.35
N LEU A 84 -8.49 2.26 -0.75
CA LEU A 84 -8.84 1.10 -1.58
C LEU A 84 -8.24 1.17 -2.99
N ASP A 85 -8.21 2.36 -3.61
CA ASP A 85 -7.57 2.55 -4.90
C ASP A 85 -6.05 2.32 -4.82
N ILE A 86 -5.38 2.81 -3.76
CA ILE A 86 -3.97 2.51 -3.50
C ILE A 86 -3.76 1.00 -3.33
N ALA A 87 -4.60 0.32 -2.55
CA ALA A 87 -4.54 -1.12 -2.34
C ALA A 87 -4.62 -1.90 -3.66
N VAL A 88 -5.58 -1.55 -4.53
CA VAL A 88 -5.73 -2.16 -5.86
C VAL A 88 -4.51 -1.88 -6.74
N ASN A 89 -4.02 -0.62 -6.75
CA ASN A 89 -2.86 -0.25 -7.56
C ASN A 89 -1.59 -1.00 -7.11
N MET A 90 -1.38 -1.15 -5.80
CA MET A 90 -0.23 -1.89 -5.28
C MET A 90 -0.32 -3.40 -5.52
N ALA A 91 -1.52 -3.98 -5.46
CA ALA A 91 -1.74 -5.38 -5.76
C ALA A 91 -1.67 -5.69 -7.27
N SER A 92 -1.81 -4.67 -8.11
CA SER A 92 -1.72 -4.82 -9.57
C SER A 92 -0.27 -4.79 -10.05
N PRO A 93 0.07 -5.48 -11.17
CA PRO A 93 1.35 -5.30 -11.82
C PRO A 93 1.58 -3.83 -12.22
N GLN A 94 2.73 -3.28 -11.86
CA GLN A 94 3.08 -1.88 -12.10
C GLN A 94 4.12 -1.77 -13.21
N PRO A 95 3.90 -0.93 -14.25
CA PRO A 95 4.87 -0.76 -15.30
C PRO A 95 6.16 -0.13 -14.76
N LEU A 96 7.31 -0.69 -15.15
CA LEU A 96 8.60 -0.06 -14.93
C LEU A 96 8.79 1.08 -15.92
N THR A 97 9.32 2.19 -15.43
CA THR A 97 9.66 3.35 -16.26
C THR A 97 11.15 3.60 -16.27
N ASP A 98 11.67 4.12 -17.41
CA ASP A 98 13.03 4.59 -17.52
C ASP A 98 13.27 5.91 -16.74
N GLU A 99 14.47 6.46 -16.83
CA GLU A 99 14.86 7.73 -16.18
C GLU A 99 14.06 8.94 -16.68
N TRP A 100 13.42 8.83 -17.85
CA TRP A 100 12.54 9.88 -18.42
C TRP A 100 11.06 9.61 -18.17
N GLY A 101 10.72 8.58 -17.36
CA GLY A 101 9.33 8.21 -17.02
C GLY A 101 8.60 7.45 -18.13
N ARG A 102 9.30 6.94 -19.16
CA ARG A 102 8.70 6.19 -20.25
C ARG A 102 8.62 4.70 -19.88
N PRO A 103 7.51 4.00 -20.21
CA PRO A 103 7.40 2.56 -19.94
C PRO A 103 8.53 1.78 -20.63
N THR A 104 9.19 0.91 -19.89
CA THR A 104 10.24 0.00 -20.41
C THR A 104 9.67 -1.24 -21.07
N GLY A 105 8.38 -1.51 -20.91
CA GLY A 105 7.74 -2.76 -21.29
C GLY A 105 7.83 -3.85 -20.23
N GLU A 106 8.59 -3.64 -19.17
CA GLU A 106 8.69 -4.52 -18.02
C GLU A 106 7.69 -4.12 -16.93
N PHE A 107 7.31 -5.09 -16.09
CA PHE A 107 6.38 -4.87 -14.99
C PHE A 107 6.96 -5.38 -13.68
N LEU A 108 6.82 -4.59 -12.63
CA LEU A 108 6.95 -5.09 -11.27
C LEU A 108 5.71 -5.92 -10.93
N PRO A 109 5.86 -7.11 -10.34
CA PRO A 109 4.70 -7.87 -9.86
C PRO A 109 3.95 -7.09 -8.78
N GLY A 110 2.63 -7.25 -8.72
CA GLY A 110 1.84 -6.73 -7.62
C GLY A 110 2.27 -7.35 -6.29
N VAL A 111 2.02 -6.63 -5.19
CA VAL A 111 2.27 -7.14 -3.82
C VAL A 111 1.00 -7.68 -3.20
N GLY A 112 1.14 -8.57 -2.22
CA GLY A 112 0.02 -8.99 -1.37
C GLY A 112 -0.45 -7.84 -0.49
N VAL A 113 -1.77 -7.60 -0.45
CA VAL A 113 -2.37 -6.52 0.34
C VAL A 113 -3.41 -7.09 1.31
N GLY A 114 -3.26 -6.80 2.60
CA GLY A 114 -4.25 -7.08 3.63
C GLY A 114 -5.07 -5.82 3.94
N ILE A 115 -6.39 -5.92 3.95
CA ILE A 115 -7.30 -4.83 4.31
C ILE A 115 -8.05 -5.22 5.57
N PHE A 116 -7.84 -4.47 6.65
CA PHE A 116 -8.60 -4.62 7.90
C PHE A 116 -9.66 -3.54 7.98
N SER A 117 -10.93 -3.92 7.87
CA SER A 117 -12.06 -3.00 7.82
C SER A 117 -12.89 -3.08 9.10
N LEU A 118 -12.75 -2.06 9.98
CA LEU A 118 -13.49 -1.99 11.24
C LEU A 118 -14.85 -1.31 11.11
N GLU A 119 -15.09 -0.56 10.04
CA GLU A 119 -16.33 0.21 9.85
C GLU A 119 -17.27 -0.41 8.81
N MET A 120 -16.74 -1.17 7.85
CA MET A 120 -17.51 -1.65 6.71
C MET A 120 -17.38 -3.17 6.57
N PRO A 121 -18.50 -3.88 6.34
CA PRO A 121 -18.45 -5.29 5.94
C PRO A 121 -17.64 -5.50 4.67
N ARG A 122 -16.99 -6.65 4.55
CA ARG A 122 -16.12 -7.02 3.41
C ARG A 122 -16.83 -6.90 2.06
N GLU A 123 -18.12 -7.23 1.99
CA GLU A 123 -18.90 -7.07 0.75
C GLU A 123 -19.00 -5.61 0.32
N GLN A 124 -19.16 -4.66 1.26
CA GLN A 124 -19.19 -3.24 0.94
C GLN A 124 -17.84 -2.73 0.47
N VAL A 125 -16.74 -3.24 1.05
CA VAL A 125 -15.37 -2.93 0.60
C VAL A 125 -15.20 -3.37 -0.85
N VAL A 126 -15.54 -4.63 -1.16
CA VAL A 126 -15.44 -5.19 -2.52
C VAL A 126 -16.31 -4.45 -3.52
N ILE A 127 -17.56 -4.12 -3.17
CA ILE A 127 -18.46 -3.33 -4.02
C ILE A 127 -17.85 -1.96 -4.36
N ARG A 128 -17.23 -1.29 -3.38
CA ARG A 128 -16.56 -0.01 -3.63
C ARG A 128 -15.37 -0.17 -4.57
N MET A 129 -14.57 -1.22 -4.40
CA MET A 129 -13.44 -1.53 -5.29
C MET A 129 -13.94 -1.80 -6.73
N PHE A 130 -15.02 -2.57 -6.89
CA PHE A 130 -15.63 -2.83 -8.21
C PHE A 130 -16.11 -1.54 -8.86
N CYS A 131 -16.88 -0.73 -8.14
CA CYS A 131 -17.40 0.53 -8.67
C CYS A 131 -16.26 1.49 -9.06
N SER A 132 -15.21 1.59 -8.25
CA SER A 132 -14.04 2.40 -8.58
C SER A 132 -13.33 1.89 -9.82
N ALA A 133 -13.01 0.60 -9.89
CA ALA A 133 -12.31 -0.01 -11.00
C ALA A 133 -13.12 0.00 -12.31
N ALA A 134 -14.44 -0.13 -12.23
CA ALA A 134 -15.37 -0.05 -13.36
C ALA A 134 -15.73 1.39 -13.74
N ARG A 135 -15.38 2.40 -12.92
CA ARG A 135 -15.82 3.79 -13.04
C ARG A 135 -17.35 3.95 -13.05
N VAL A 136 -18.04 3.09 -12.28
CA VAL A 136 -19.49 3.13 -12.07
C VAL A 136 -19.80 3.89 -10.78
N ASP A 137 -20.76 4.80 -10.85
CA ASP A 137 -21.18 5.56 -9.68
C ASP A 137 -21.84 4.67 -8.62
N LEU A 138 -21.32 4.73 -7.39
CA LEU A 138 -21.80 3.91 -6.28
C LEU A 138 -23.26 4.24 -5.91
N GLY A 139 -23.69 5.50 -6.05
CA GLY A 139 -25.08 5.91 -5.82
C GLY A 139 -26.02 5.29 -6.84
N LYS A 140 -25.62 5.28 -8.11
CA LYS A 140 -26.35 4.64 -9.20
C LYS A 140 -26.52 3.13 -8.94
N MET A 141 -25.45 2.48 -8.49
CA MET A 141 -25.48 1.05 -8.10
C MET A 141 -26.43 0.82 -6.91
N ARG A 142 -26.35 1.64 -5.86
CA ARG A 142 -27.24 1.53 -4.69
C ARG A 142 -28.70 1.81 -5.00
N ALA A 143 -28.98 2.68 -5.96
CA ALA A 143 -30.33 2.97 -6.42
C ALA A 143 -30.91 1.89 -7.34
N GLY A 144 -30.11 0.88 -7.73
CA GLY A 144 -30.53 -0.16 -8.68
C GLY A 144 -30.72 0.35 -10.12
N CYS A 145 -30.11 1.50 -10.46
CA CYS A 145 -30.26 2.16 -11.76
C CYS A 145 -29.10 1.85 -12.72
N LEU A 146 -28.54 0.64 -12.66
CA LEU A 146 -27.46 0.21 -13.54
C LEU A 146 -27.98 -0.07 -14.97
N GLN A 147 -27.21 0.37 -15.96
CA GLN A 147 -27.46 0.06 -17.37
C GLN A 147 -26.64 -1.18 -17.79
N SER A 148 -26.92 -1.72 -18.98
CA SER A 148 -26.21 -2.91 -19.49
C SER A 148 -24.69 -2.69 -19.59
N GLU A 149 -24.26 -1.47 -19.94
CA GLU A 149 -22.83 -1.10 -20.00
C GLU A 149 -22.18 -1.09 -18.63
N ASP A 150 -22.90 -0.62 -17.59
CA ASP A 150 -22.41 -0.64 -16.20
C ASP A 150 -22.17 -2.08 -15.73
N TRP A 151 -23.09 -3.00 -16.08
CA TRP A 151 -22.96 -4.42 -15.75
C TRP A 151 -21.76 -5.07 -16.43
N ALA A 152 -21.53 -4.77 -17.71
CA ALA A 152 -20.36 -5.26 -18.43
C ALA A 152 -19.05 -4.75 -17.78
N ALA A 153 -18.98 -3.46 -17.45
CA ALA A 153 -17.82 -2.86 -16.80
C ALA A 153 -17.57 -3.43 -15.40
N LEU A 154 -18.62 -3.66 -14.62
CA LEU A 154 -18.52 -4.29 -13.29
C LEU A 154 -18.03 -5.74 -13.38
N THR A 155 -18.52 -6.50 -14.38
CA THR A 155 -18.10 -7.89 -14.60
C THR A 155 -16.61 -7.96 -14.97
N ASP A 156 -16.15 -7.09 -15.87
CA ASP A 156 -14.72 -6.99 -16.22
C ASP A 156 -13.86 -6.58 -15.02
N ALA A 157 -14.30 -5.58 -14.26
CA ALA A 157 -13.62 -5.16 -13.04
C ALA A 157 -13.54 -6.30 -12.02
N ALA A 158 -14.62 -7.06 -11.82
CA ALA A 158 -14.64 -8.22 -10.93
C ALA A 158 -13.64 -9.29 -11.37
N GLY A 159 -13.58 -9.59 -12.66
CA GLY A 159 -12.60 -10.53 -13.23
C GLY A 159 -11.16 -10.11 -12.95
N ARG A 160 -10.83 -8.83 -13.16
CA ARG A 160 -9.49 -8.30 -12.89
C ARG A 160 -9.16 -8.31 -11.39
N LEU A 161 -10.07 -7.84 -10.54
CA LEU A 161 -9.83 -7.75 -9.10
C LEU A 161 -9.74 -9.13 -8.43
N SER A 162 -10.47 -10.13 -8.92
CA SER A 162 -10.41 -11.50 -8.37
C SER A 162 -9.07 -12.20 -8.60
N SER A 163 -8.25 -11.71 -9.52
CA SER A 163 -6.91 -12.24 -9.78
C SER A 163 -5.82 -11.58 -8.92
N LEU A 164 -6.15 -10.51 -8.17
CA LEU A 164 -5.20 -9.79 -7.34
C LEU A 164 -5.03 -10.46 -5.97
N ALA A 165 -3.84 -10.37 -5.42
CA ALA A 165 -3.50 -10.87 -4.09
C ALA A 165 -3.98 -9.90 -3.00
N ILE A 166 -5.30 -9.77 -2.82
CA ILE A 166 -5.93 -8.90 -1.81
C ILE A 166 -6.77 -9.74 -0.86
N TRP A 167 -6.53 -9.58 0.43
CA TRP A 167 -7.30 -10.21 1.52
C TRP A 167 -8.04 -9.15 2.32
N ILE A 168 -9.27 -9.43 2.71
CA ILE A 168 -10.11 -8.50 3.47
C ILE A 168 -10.59 -9.19 4.74
N ASP A 169 -10.30 -8.58 5.87
CA ASP A 169 -10.78 -8.98 7.19
C ASP A 169 -11.67 -7.87 7.77
N ASP A 170 -12.91 -8.20 8.09
CA ASP A 170 -13.89 -7.33 8.71
C ASP A 170 -14.29 -7.81 10.11
N THR A 171 -13.45 -8.66 10.73
CA THR A 171 -13.69 -9.17 12.07
C THR A 171 -13.62 -8.03 13.09
N ALA A 172 -14.73 -7.77 13.77
CA ALA A 172 -14.77 -6.80 14.85
C ALA A 172 -14.06 -7.36 16.09
N GLY A 173 -13.14 -6.57 16.69
CA GLY A 173 -12.53 -6.92 17.98
C GLY A 173 -11.25 -7.75 17.89
N LEU A 174 -10.44 -7.56 16.87
CA LEU A 174 -9.03 -7.99 16.87
C LEU A 174 -8.27 -7.17 17.94
N THR A 175 -8.14 -7.75 19.13
CA THR A 175 -7.26 -7.27 20.21
C THR A 175 -6.09 -8.20 20.35
#